data_4012085029301f16f5e25fc06ddcfef0
#
_entry.id   4012085029301f16f5e25fc06ddcfef0
#
_cell.length_a   1.000
_cell.length_b   1.000
_cell.length_c   1.000
_cell.angle_alpha   90.00
_cell.angle_beta   90.00
_cell.angle_gamma   90.00
#
_symmetry.space_group_name_H-M   'P 1'
#
loop_
_entity.id
_entity.type
_entity.pdbx_description
1 polymer ?
#
loop_
_entity_poly.entity_id
_entity_poly.type
_entity_poly.pdbx_seq_one_letter_code
_entity_poly.pdbx_strand_id
1 'polypeptide(L)'
;MLTICSAFASGQLFTFAFESGWNNGINGPLMGFHTFYHYGANVSSNTTVGFGTLADVDFGLRRFSNGDYDANMALGFGPSFVTDVDTNITINGMVGPLFEVQKAKYTDDSALGLGVGGTLAVSLIPTEERRTRNPLGFTFGVIASATLNVDEGPAAFFSCKAFFGLSTLSPFYGPYLGYDIYDDILMELYDAY
;
A
#
# COMPACT_ATOMS: atom_id res chain seq x y z
N MET A 1 -34.77 1.58 -10.64
CA MET A 1 -34.06 0.53 -9.86
C MET A 1 -32.75 0.06 -10.52
N LEU A 2 -32.26 0.76 -11.54
CA LEU A 2 -31.02 0.45 -12.27
C LEU A 2 -29.82 1.36 -11.87
N THR A 3 -30.03 2.33 -10.99
CA THR A 3 -29.00 3.34 -10.64
C THR A 3 -28.11 2.93 -9.45
N ILE A 4 -28.35 1.80 -8.82
CA ILE A 4 -27.58 1.33 -7.66
C ILE A 4 -26.43 0.39 -8.07
N CYS A 5 -26.48 -0.24 -9.24
CA CYS A 5 -25.44 -1.17 -9.68
C CYS A 5 -24.19 -0.51 -10.27
N SER A 6 -24.24 0.75 -10.66
CA SER A 6 -23.08 1.48 -11.18
C SER A 6 -22.17 2.08 -10.09
N ALA A 7 -22.56 2.00 -8.82
CA ALA A 7 -21.79 2.55 -7.70
C ALA A 7 -20.65 1.64 -7.20
N PHE A 8 -20.50 0.45 -7.75
CA PHE A 8 -19.46 -0.51 -7.34
C PHE A 8 -18.38 -0.74 -8.41
N ALA A 9 -17.98 0.28 -9.13
CA ALA A 9 -16.73 0.23 -9.83
C ALA A 9 -15.61 0.21 -8.75
N SER A 10 -15.12 -0.97 -8.41
CA SER A 10 -14.11 -1.16 -7.39
C SER A 10 -12.73 -0.86 -7.96
N GLY A 11 -12.10 0.19 -7.49
CA GLY A 11 -10.70 0.44 -7.74
C GLY A 11 -9.83 -0.48 -6.88
N GLN A 12 -8.80 -1.08 -7.47
CA GLN A 12 -7.81 -1.87 -6.76
C GLN A 12 -6.41 -1.38 -7.12
N LEU A 13 -5.59 -1.16 -6.11
CA LEU A 13 -4.17 -0.88 -6.25
C LEU A 13 -3.39 -1.89 -5.42
N PHE A 14 -2.35 -2.48 -5.99
CA PHE A 14 -1.39 -3.29 -5.27
C PHE A 14 0.01 -2.71 -5.47
N THR A 15 0.76 -2.59 -4.38
CA THR A 15 2.15 -2.15 -4.36
C THR A 15 3.02 -3.22 -3.72
N PHE A 16 4.19 -3.46 -4.32
CA PHE A 16 5.29 -4.22 -3.74
C PHE A 16 6.57 -3.42 -3.87
N ALA A 17 7.24 -3.18 -2.75
CA ALA A 17 8.39 -2.29 -2.71
C ALA A 17 9.49 -2.79 -1.77
N PHE A 18 10.72 -2.32 -2.04
CA PHE A 18 11.81 -2.33 -1.09
C PHE A 18 11.70 -1.10 -0.20
N GLU A 19 12.00 -1.27 1.07
CA GLU A 19 12.00 -0.17 2.02
C GLU A 19 13.30 -0.11 2.80
N SER A 20 13.61 1.09 3.27
CA SER A 20 14.71 1.36 4.18
C SER A 20 14.36 2.51 5.09
N GLY A 21 14.79 2.45 6.35
CA GLY A 21 14.46 3.49 7.30
C GLY A 21 15.02 3.22 8.68
N TRP A 22 14.28 3.67 9.67
CA TRP A 22 14.64 3.63 11.06
C TRP A 22 13.44 3.26 11.93
N ASN A 23 13.74 2.48 12.98
CA ASN A 23 12.82 2.15 14.05
C ASN A 23 13.59 2.24 15.38
N ASN A 24 13.04 2.93 16.38
CA ASN A 24 13.71 3.12 17.66
C ASN A 24 13.84 1.85 18.51
N GLY A 25 13.02 0.82 18.26
CA GLY A 25 13.12 -0.50 18.90
C GLY A 25 14.24 -1.36 18.33
N ILE A 26 14.77 -1.00 17.16
CA ILE A 26 15.84 -1.72 16.47
C ILE A 26 17.06 -0.84 16.34
N ASN A 27 18.22 -1.33 16.81
CA ASN A 27 19.47 -0.58 16.74
C ASN A 27 20.05 -0.54 15.33
N GLY A 28 19.79 0.53 14.60
CA GLY A 28 20.42 0.82 13.31
C GLY A 28 19.44 0.96 12.17
N PRO A 29 19.96 1.13 10.96
CA PRO A 29 19.13 1.22 9.78
C PRO A 29 18.45 -0.13 9.49
N LEU A 30 17.22 -0.05 8.99
CA LEU A 30 16.41 -1.16 8.54
C LEU A 30 16.44 -1.26 7.03
N MET A 31 16.27 -2.47 6.53
CA MET A 31 15.99 -2.76 5.14
C MET A 31 14.93 -3.86 5.08
N GLY A 32 13.97 -3.73 4.20
CA GLY A 32 12.89 -4.69 4.14
C GLY A 32 12.05 -4.62 2.88
N PHE A 33 10.89 -5.19 3.01
CA PHE A 33 9.88 -5.25 1.96
C PHE A 33 8.57 -4.70 2.48
N HIS A 34 7.93 -3.92 1.64
CA HIS A 34 6.63 -3.31 1.86
C HIS A 34 5.62 -3.80 0.85
N THR A 35 4.41 -4.11 1.31
CA THR A 35 3.26 -4.33 0.46
C THR A 35 2.09 -3.47 0.91
N PHE A 36 1.41 -2.89 -0.04
CA PHE A 36 0.19 -2.13 0.19
C PHE A 36 -0.88 -2.59 -0.80
N TYR A 37 -2.08 -2.80 -0.30
CA TYR A 37 -3.25 -3.12 -1.11
C TYR A 37 -4.39 -2.19 -0.77
N HIS A 38 -5.01 -1.60 -1.78
CA HIS A 38 -6.20 -0.77 -1.70
C HIS A 38 -7.35 -1.42 -2.45
N TYR A 39 -8.51 -1.39 -1.83
CA TYR A 39 -9.79 -1.73 -2.44
C TYR A 39 -10.81 -0.65 -2.09
N GLY A 40 -11.40 0.00 -3.09
CA GLY A 40 -12.31 1.12 -2.85
C GLY A 40 -13.34 1.33 -3.94
N ALA A 41 -14.25 2.24 -3.67
CA ALA A 41 -15.26 2.73 -4.60
C ALA A 41 -14.88 4.12 -5.13
N ASN A 42 -15.24 4.40 -6.38
CA ASN A 42 -15.04 5.71 -6.97
C ASN A 42 -15.96 6.73 -6.30
N VAL A 43 -15.36 7.76 -5.70
CA VAL A 43 -16.08 8.91 -5.12
C VAL A 43 -16.08 10.11 -6.07
N SER A 44 -15.15 10.13 -7.03
CA SER A 44 -15.10 11.10 -8.14
C SER A 44 -14.49 10.43 -9.38
N SER A 45 -14.38 11.18 -10.47
CA SER A 45 -13.77 10.72 -11.73
C SER A 45 -12.32 10.30 -11.59
N ASN A 46 -11.59 10.82 -10.61
CA ASN A 46 -10.16 10.59 -10.42
C ASN A 46 -9.79 10.05 -9.04
N THR A 47 -10.77 9.73 -8.17
CA THR A 47 -10.48 9.35 -6.79
C THR A 47 -11.33 8.17 -6.36
N THR A 48 -10.67 7.16 -5.79
CA THR A 48 -11.31 6.08 -5.04
C THR A 48 -11.00 6.22 -3.55
N VAL A 49 -11.98 5.87 -2.73
CA VAL A 49 -11.83 5.78 -1.28
C VAL A 49 -12.33 4.42 -0.83
N GLY A 50 -11.63 3.82 0.09
CA GLY A 50 -11.96 2.47 0.52
C GLY A 50 -11.15 2.01 1.69
N PHE A 51 -10.78 0.75 1.64
CA PHE A 51 -10.04 0.06 2.67
C PHE A 51 -8.68 -0.38 2.15
N GLY A 52 -7.64 -0.16 2.94
CA GLY A 52 -6.28 -0.56 2.64
C GLY A 52 -5.75 -1.56 3.65
N THR A 53 -4.82 -2.36 3.21
CA THR A 53 -3.97 -3.21 4.06
C THR A 53 -2.51 -2.95 3.74
N LEU A 54 -1.68 -2.99 4.77
CA LEU A 54 -0.25 -2.77 4.72
C LEU A 54 0.45 -3.94 5.42
N ALA A 55 1.49 -4.46 4.81
CA ALA A 55 2.36 -5.42 5.47
C ALA A 55 3.82 -5.09 5.17
N ASP A 56 4.63 -5.08 6.22
CA ASP A 56 6.06 -4.81 6.18
C ASP A 56 6.83 -5.94 6.84
N VAL A 57 8.01 -6.23 6.29
CA VAL A 57 8.97 -7.14 6.91
C VAL A 57 10.35 -6.50 6.80
N ASP A 58 10.95 -6.17 7.93
CA ASP A 58 12.22 -5.48 8.04
C ASP A 58 13.29 -6.31 8.72
N PHE A 59 14.53 -6.01 8.38
CA PHE A 59 15.73 -6.59 8.98
C PHE A 59 16.71 -5.48 9.35
N GLY A 60 17.27 -5.56 10.57
CA GLY A 60 18.29 -4.65 11.03
C GLY A 60 19.64 -4.94 10.36
N LEU A 61 20.22 -3.93 9.71
CA LEU A 61 21.45 -4.09 8.91
C LEU A 61 22.71 -4.20 9.75
N ARG A 62 22.70 -3.74 11.00
CA ARG A 62 23.93 -3.66 11.82
C ARG A 62 24.55 -5.00 12.18
N ARG A 63 23.84 -6.10 12.03
CA ARG A 63 24.23 -7.42 12.56
C ARG A 63 24.32 -8.54 11.54
N PHE A 64 24.10 -8.27 10.28
CA PHE A 64 24.24 -9.26 9.22
C PHE A 64 25.62 -9.94 9.19
N SER A 65 26.68 -9.22 9.63
CA SER A 65 28.05 -9.76 9.66
C SER A 65 28.26 -10.91 10.65
N ASN A 66 27.39 -11.05 11.65
CA ASN A 66 27.55 -12.04 12.73
C ASN A 66 26.48 -13.16 12.71
N GLY A 67 25.66 -13.20 11.69
CA GLY A 67 24.55 -14.15 11.61
C GLY A 67 23.35 -13.81 12.50
N ASP A 68 23.35 -12.64 13.08
CA ASP A 68 22.37 -12.15 14.04
C ASP A 68 21.59 -10.99 13.44
N TYR A 69 20.29 -11.09 13.38
CA TYR A 69 19.45 -10.02 12.86
C TYR A 69 18.33 -9.67 13.83
N ASP A 70 18.06 -8.39 13.94
CA ASP A 70 16.81 -7.91 14.48
C ASP A 70 15.80 -7.93 13.34
N ALA A 71 14.58 -8.39 13.60
CA ALA A 71 13.51 -8.46 12.61
C ALA A 71 12.29 -7.72 13.14
N ASN A 72 11.58 -7.10 12.22
CA ASN A 72 10.29 -6.46 12.48
C ASN A 72 9.29 -6.92 11.43
N MET A 73 8.08 -7.22 11.86
CA MET A 73 6.95 -7.47 10.98
C MET A 73 5.78 -6.60 11.43
N ALA A 74 5.22 -5.82 10.51
CA ALA A 74 4.07 -4.98 10.78
C ALA A 74 2.91 -5.31 9.85
N LEU A 75 1.69 -5.33 10.39
CA LEU A 75 0.45 -5.49 9.67
C LEU A 75 -0.50 -4.35 10.03
N GLY A 76 -0.95 -3.62 9.05
CA GLY A 76 -1.89 -2.50 9.21
C GLY A 76 -3.09 -2.61 8.30
N PHE A 77 -4.18 -1.98 8.71
CA PHE A 77 -5.39 -1.88 7.89
C PHE A 77 -6.17 -0.62 8.25
N GLY A 78 -6.93 -0.09 7.31
CA GLY A 78 -7.72 1.11 7.59
C GLY A 78 -8.24 1.82 6.35
N PRO A 79 -8.83 3.00 6.54
CA PRO A 79 -9.26 3.84 5.44
C PRO A 79 -8.08 4.17 4.52
N SER A 80 -8.35 4.10 3.24
CA SER A 80 -7.36 4.33 2.19
C SER A 80 -7.96 5.09 1.03
N PHE A 81 -7.09 5.71 0.25
CA PHE A 81 -7.47 6.44 -0.95
C PHE A 81 -6.45 6.20 -2.06
N VAL A 82 -6.92 6.39 -3.27
CA VAL A 82 -6.09 6.49 -4.47
C VAL A 82 -6.67 7.61 -5.34
N THR A 83 -5.85 8.55 -5.74
CA THR A 83 -6.28 9.69 -6.55
C THR A 83 -5.30 9.95 -7.69
N ASP A 84 -5.82 10.11 -8.88
CA ASP A 84 -5.06 10.53 -10.05
C ASP A 84 -4.90 12.05 -10.02
N VAL A 85 -3.66 12.49 -9.98
CA VAL A 85 -3.29 13.93 -10.05
C VAL A 85 -3.08 14.33 -11.50
N ASP A 86 -2.55 13.42 -12.29
CA ASP A 86 -2.32 13.58 -13.72
C ASP A 86 -2.52 12.22 -14.40
N THR A 87 -2.52 12.21 -15.73
CA THR A 87 -2.69 11.00 -16.55
C THR A 87 -1.72 9.86 -16.19
N ASN A 88 -0.52 10.20 -15.74
CA ASN A 88 0.52 9.22 -15.38
C ASN A 88 0.87 9.19 -13.89
N ILE A 89 0.25 10.04 -13.07
CA ILE A 89 0.64 10.22 -11.67
C ILE A 89 -0.56 9.93 -10.77
N THR A 90 -0.37 8.99 -9.88
CA THR A 90 -1.36 8.61 -8.86
C THR A 90 -0.77 8.81 -7.48
N ILE A 91 -1.51 9.46 -6.58
CA ILE A 91 -1.19 9.52 -5.15
C ILE A 91 -2.08 8.53 -4.43
N ASN A 92 -1.50 7.74 -3.54
CA ASN A 92 -2.22 6.77 -2.76
C ASN A 92 -1.73 6.73 -1.32
N GLY A 93 -2.58 6.26 -0.42
CA GLY A 93 -2.21 6.15 0.97
C GLY A 93 -3.29 5.52 1.84
N MET A 94 -2.88 5.18 3.06
CA MET A 94 -3.77 4.72 4.11
C MET A 94 -3.26 5.15 5.48
N VAL A 95 -4.16 5.14 6.46
CA VAL A 95 -3.85 5.27 7.88
C VAL A 95 -4.79 4.37 8.67
N GLY A 96 -4.29 3.76 9.74
CA GLY A 96 -5.14 2.91 10.57
C GLY A 96 -4.39 2.20 11.68
N PRO A 97 -5.09 1.32 12.40
CA PRO A 97 -4.47 0.46 13.40
C PRO A 97 -3.39 -0.41 12.78
N LEU A 98 -2.33 -0.59 13.55
CA LEU A 98 -1.15 -1.36 13.16
C LEU A 98 -0.77 -2.32 14.28
N PHE A 99 -0.46 -3.54 13.90
CA PHE A 99 0.12 -4.59 14.73
C PHE A 99 1.58 -4.76 14.33
N GLU A 100 2.48 -4.75 15.29
CA GLU A 100 3.90 -4.86 15.05
C GLU A 100 4.50 -5.94 15.94
N VAL A 101 5.28 -6.84 15.36
CA VAL A 101 6.05 -7.85 16.09
C VAL A 101 7.52 -7.57 15.88
N GLN A 102 8.22 -7.24 16.94
CA GLN A 102 9.66 -7.01 16.93
C GLN A 102 10.37 -8.17 17.60
N LYS A 103 11.39 -8.69 16.97
CA LYS A 103 12.30 -9.67 17.54
C LYS A 103 13.68 -9.06 17.65
N ALA A 104 14.10 -8.77 18.88
CA ALA A 104 15.46 -8.38 19.18
C ALA A 104 16.27 -9.63 19.58
N LYS A 105 17.48 -9.72 19.06
CA LYS A 105 18.31 -10.93 19.20
C LYS A 105 18.66 -11.34 20.63
N TYR A 106 18.87 -10.38 21.54
CA TYR A 106 19.42 -10.67 22.87
C TYR A 106 18.39 -11.12 23.89
N THR A 107 17.13 -11.01 23.56
CA THR A 107 16.02 -11.57 24.31
C THR A 107 15.39 -12.60 23.41
N ASP A 108 15.20 -13.84 23.89
CA ASP A 108 14.37 -14.82 23.17
C ASP A 108 12.90 -14.36 23.04
N ASP A 109 12.61 -13.17 23.55
CA ASP A 109 11.30 -12.58 23.65
C ASP A 109 10.99 -11.72 22.42
N SER A 110 9.83 -11.96 21.85
CA SER A 110 9.24 -11.11 20.81
C SER A 110 8.38 -10.05 21.49
N ALA A 111 8.57 -8.79 21.16
CA ALA A 111 7.71 -7.71 21.62
C ALA A 111 6.55 -7.51 20.65
N LEU A 112 5.32 -7.48 21.18
CA LEU A 112 4.11 -7.14 20.43
C LEU A 112 3.79 -5.66 20.61
N GLY A 113 3.72 -4.91 19.51
CA GLY A 113 3.30 -3.52 19.46
C GLY A 113 1.89 -3.37 18.89
N LEU A 114 1.09 -2.53 19.53
CA LEU A 114 -0.21 -2.09 19.04
C LEU A 114 -0.22 -0.58 18.89
N GLY A 115 -0.68 -0.07 17.77
CA GLY A 115 -0.71 1.37 17.56
C GLY A 115 -1.37 1.80 16.27
N VAL A 116 -0.82 2.84 15.69
CA VAL A 116 -1.29 3.40 14.43
C VAL A 116 -0.14 3.51 13.45
N GLY A 117 -0.43 3.30 12.18
CA GLY A 117 0.53 3.49 11.11
C GLY A 117 -0.15 3.84 9.81
N GLY A 118 0.66 4.20 8.83
CA GLY A 118 0.15 4.53 7.51
C GLY A 118 1.24 4.66 6.48
N THR A 119 0.81 4.70 5.25
CA THR A 119 1.67 4.89 4.07
C THR A 119 1.12 6.01 3.21
N LEU A 120 2.03 6.73 2.56
CA LEU A 120 1.73 7.71 1.54
C LEU A 120 2.71 7.51 0.38
N ALA A 121 2.19 7.37 -0.82
CA ALA A 121 2.99 7.08 -2.00
C ALA A 121 2.55 7.86 -3.24
N VAL A 122 3.50 8.01 -4.14
CA VAL A 122 3.29 8.45 -5.52
C VAL A 122 3.64 7.30 -6.44
N SER A 123 2.72 6.97 -7.34
CA SER A 123 2.90 5.93 -8.36
C SER A 123 2.89 6.58 -9.75
N LEU A 124 3.90 6.23 -10.54
CA LEU A 124 4.07 6.67 -11.93
C LEU A 124 3.63 5.51 -12.83
N ILE A 125 2.40 5.57 -13.33
CA ILE A 125 1.81 4.52 -14.17
C ILE A 125 1.50 5.11 -15.54
N PRO A 126 2.20 4.67 -16.62
CA PRO A 126 2.00 5.23 -17.95
C PRO A 126 0.56 5.10 -18.43
N THR A 127 0.01 6.15 -19.04
CA THR A 127 -1.39 6.20 -19.48
C THR A 127 -1.71 5.14 -20.53
N GLU A 128 -0.76 4.86 -21.43
CA GLU A 128 -0.95 3.83 -22.45
C GLU A 128 -1.10 2.44 -21.84
N GLU A 129 -0.41 2.19 -20.73
CA GLU A 129 -0.50 0.92 -20.00
C GLU A 129 -1.76 0.83 -19.13
N ARG A 130 -2.37 1.96 -18.74
CA ARG A 130 -3.65 1.98 -18.00
C ARG A 130 -4.79 1.35 -18.79
N ARG A 131 -4.70 1.30 -20.10
CA ARG A 131 -5.65 0.61 -21.00
C ARG A 131 -5.41 -0.90 -21.05
N THR A 132 -4.30 -1.37 -20.55
CA THR A 132 -4.00 -2.81 -20.47
C THR A 132 -4.63 -3.43 -19.22
N ARG A 133 -4.76 -4.75 -19.20
CA ARG A 133 -5.40 -5.46 -18.10
C ARG A 133 -4.64 -5.39 -16.77
N ASN A 134 -3.36 -5.04 -16.77
CA ASN A 134 -2.53 -4.92 -15.57
C ASN A 134 -1.45 -3.86 -15.78
N PRO A 135 -1.81 -2.57 -15.73
CA PRO A 135 -0.81 -1.51 -15.85
C PRO A 135 0.18 -1.57 -14.70
N LEU A 136 1.46 -1.65 -15.03
CA LEU A 136 2.56 -1.67 -14.07
C LEU A 136 3.25 -0.32 -14.08
N GLY A 137 3.49 0.23 -12.90
CA GLY A 137 4.21 1.49 -12.73
C GLY A 137 5.21 1.43 -11.59
N PHE A 138 6.05 2.45 -11.53
CA PHE A 138 6.96 2.67 -10.41
C PHE A 138 6.24 3.41 -9.28
N THR A 139 6.56 3.03 -8.04
CA THR A 139 6.04 3.70 -6.84
C THR A 139 7.16 4.04 -5.89
N PHE A 140 7.01 5.16 -5.21
CA PHE A 140 7.87 5.57 -4.12
C PHE A 140 7.05 6.28 -3.06
N GLY A 141 7.46 6.14 -1.81
CA GLY A 141 6.67 6.71 -0.73
C GLY A 141 7.34 6.59 0.62
N VAL A 142 6.55 6.86 1.64
CA VAL A 142 6.96 6.80 3.03
C VAL A 142 5.95 6.00 3.84
N ILE A 143 6.47 5.33 4.87
CA ILE A 143 5.69 4.65 5.90
C ILE A 143 6.07 5.26 7.23
N ALA A 144 5.08 5.52 8.06
CA ALA A 144 5.32 5.94 9.43
C ALA A 144 4.41 5.16 10.39
N SER A 145 4.93 4.78 11.54
CA SER A 145 4.15 4.12 12.57
C SER A 145 4.54 4.59 13.97
N ALA A 146 3.58 4.47 14.88
CA ALA A 146 3.75 4.65 16.31
C ALA A 146 2.98 3.53 17.03
N THR A 147 3.68 2.65 17.72
CA THR A 147 3.11 1.51 18.44
C THR A 147 3.55 1.53 19.91
N LEU A 148 2.73 0.96 20.77
CA LEU A 148 3.04 0.75 22.18
C LEU A 148 3.29 -0.74 22.39
N ASN A 149 4.37 -1.07 23.10
CA ASN A 149 4.65 -2.43 23.53
C ASN A 149 3.56 -2.89 24.53
N VAL A 150 2.97 -4.04 24.26
CA VAL A 150 1.89 -4.61 25.09
C VAL A 150 2.45 -5.54 26.15
N ASP A 151 3.63 -6.14 25.92
CA ASP A 151 4.15 -7.23 26.76
C ASP A 151 5.04 -6.76 27.92
N GLU A 152 5.80 -5.67 27.79
CA GLU A 152 6.83 -5.29 28.76
C GLU A 152 6.72 -3.86 29.33
N GLY A 153 5.54 -3.25 29.28
CA GLY A 153 5.32 -1.89 29.82
C GLY A 153 5.41 -0.82 28.74
N PRO A 154 5.33 0.47 29.08
CA PRO A 154 4.98 1.55 28.15
C PRO A 154 6.15 2.02 27.26
N ALA A 155 6.87 1.12 26.63
CA ALA A 155 7.83 1.49 25.59
C ALA A 155 7.07 1.80 24.29
N ALA A 156 7.26 2.99 23.75
CA ALA A 156 6.72 3.37 22.46
C ALA A 156 7.75 3.10 21.36
N PHE A 157 7.31 2.46 20.30
CA PHE A 157 8.09 2.28 19.09
C PHE A 157 7.63 3.26 18.01
N PHE A 158 8.58 3.91 17.39
CA PHE A 158 8.35 4.81 16.27
C PHE A 158 9.16 4.32 15.09
N SER A 159 8.55 4.22 13.93
CA SER A 159 9.27 3.95 12.68
C SER A 159 8.97 5.00 11.62
N CYS A 160 9.98 5.25 10.80
CA CYS A 160 9.87 6.06 9.60
C CYS A 160 10.75 5.43 8.52
N LYS A 161 10.12 5.06 7.41
CA LYS A 161 10.76 4.34 6.33
C LYS A 161 10.40 4.98 5.00
N ALA A 162 11.34 5.00 4.06
CA ALA A 162 11.09 5.32 2.67
C ALA A 162 11.08 4.02 1.87
N PHE A 163 10.25 3.93 0.85
CA PHE A 163 10.18 2.78 -0.03
C PHE A 163 10.17 3.16 -1.50
N PHE A 164 10.56 2.20 -2.32
CA PHE A 164 10.58 2.28 -3.77
C PHE A 164 10.26 0.89 -4.34
N GLY A 165 9.40 0.83 -5.35
CA GLY A 165 8.97 -0.45 -5.91
C GLY A 165 8.06 -0.32 -7.11
N LEU A 166 7.18 -1.29 -7.23
CA LEU A 166 6.22 -1.42 -8.32
C LEU A 166 4.81 -1.38 -7.80
N SER A 167 3.93 -0.71 -8.56
CA SER A 167 2.49 -0.71 -8.32
C SER A 167 1.75 -1.18 -9.56
N THR A 168 0.65 -1.86 -9.35
CA THR A 168 -0.29 -2.21 -10.40
C THR A 168 -1.68 -1.73 -10.04
N LEU A 169 -2.40 -1.19 -11.01
CA LEU A 169 -3.81 -0.82 -10.90
C LEU A 169 -4.67 -1.89 -11.55
N SER A 170 -5.79 -2.21 -10.92
CA SER A 170 -6.79 -3.06 -11.58
C SER A 170 -7.38 -2.35 -12.80
N PRO A 171 -7.75 -3.08 -13.87
CA PRO A 171 -8.38 -2.50 -15.05
C PRO A 171 -9.71 -1.80 -14.75
N PHE A 172 -10.31 -2.05 -13.60
CA PHE A 172 -11.53 -1.38 -13.15
C PHE A 172 -11.26 -0.05 -12.42
N TYR A 173 -9.99 0.37 -12.34
CA TYR A 173 -9.62 1.61 -11.71
C TYR A 173 -9.61 2.76 -12.73
N GLY A 174 -10.54 3.67 -12.57
CA GLY A 174 -10.60 4.93 -13.29
C GLY A 174 -11.82 5.07 -14.21
N PRO A 175 -12.23 6.31 -14.46
CA PRO A 175 -13.39 6.64 -15.29
C PRO A 175 -13.18 6.29 -16.78
N TYR A 176 -11.93 6.06 -17.19
CA TYR A 176 -11.58 5.82 -18.59
C TYR A 176 -11.87 4.38 -19.06
N LEU A 177 -11.98 3.41 -18.15
CA LEU A 177 -12.20 2.01 -18.53
C LEU A 177 -13.66 1.57 -18.54
N GLY A 178 -14.52 2.28 -17.82
CA GLY A 178 -15.95 1.98 -17.81
C GLY A 178 -16.71 2.48 -19.05
N TYR A 179 -16.22 3.54 -19.67
CA TYR A 179 -16.85 4.12 -20.85
C TYR A 179 -16.41 3.44 -22.14
N ASP A 180 -15.12 3.20 -22.32
CA ASP A 180 -14.59 2.63 -23.56
C ASP A 180 -14.99 1.16 -23.77
N ILE A 181 -15.10 0.35 -22.72
CA ILE A 181 -15.48 -1.06 -22.87
C ILE A 181 -16.97 -1.19 -23.22
N TYR A 182 -17.83 -0.35 -22.66
CA TYR A 182 -19.26 -0.37 -23.00
C TYR A 182 -19.52 0.23 -24.38
N ASP A 183 -18.79 1.26 -24.77
CA ASP A 183 -18.91 1.88 -26.09
C ASP A 183 -18.36 0.96 -27.18
N ASP A 184 -17.21 0.30 -26.95
CA ASP A 184 -16.68 -0.70 -27.90
C ASP A 184 -17.58 -1.91 -28.05
N ILE A 185 -18.14 -2.45 -26.96
CA ILE A 185 -19.09 -3.57 -27.03
C ILE A 185 -20.41 -3.13 -27.70
N LEU A 186 -20.87 -1.91 -27.45
CA LEU A 186 -22.06 -1.38 -28.10
C LEU A 186 -21.83 -1.08 -29.58
N MET A 187 -20.64 -0.60 -29.96
CA MET A 187 -20.27 -0.38 -31.35
C MET A 187 -20.12 -1.71 -32.12
N GLU A 188 -19.47 -2.72 -31.53
CA GLU A 188 -19.40 -4.07 -32.14
C GLU A 188 -20.79 -4.71 -32.29
N LEU A 189 -21.71 -4.48 -31.36
CA LEU A 189 -23.10 -4.95 -31.47
C LEU A 189 -23.91 -4.16 -32.51
N TYR A 190 -23.57 -2.89 -32.74
CA TYR A 190 -24.28 -2.07 -33.76
C TYR A 190 -23.78 -2.36 -35.17
N ASP A 191 -22.51 -2.68 -35.36
CA ASP A 191 -21.95 -3.08 -36.66
C ASP A 191 -22.29 -4.53 -37.07
N ALA A 192 -22.83 -5.33 -36.16
CA ALA A 192 -23.24 -6.72 -36.40
C ALA A 192 -24.73 -6.88 -36.84
N TYR A 193 -25.48 -5.76 -36.93
CA TYR A 193 -26.88 -5.70 -37.41
C TYR A 193 -27.04 -4.74 -38.58
#